data_26bc85e57bc1a5910f5c2235c2c6d9a8
#
_entry.id   26bc85e57bc1a5910f5c2235c2c6d9a8
#
_cell.length_a   1.000
_cell.length_b   1.000
_cell.length_c   1.000
_cell.angle_alpha   90.00
_cell.angle_beta   90.00
_cell.angle_gamma   90.00
#
_symmetry.space_group_name_H-M   'P 1'
#
loop_
_entity.id
_entity.type
_entity.pdbx_description
1 polymer ?
#
loop_
_entity_poly.entity_id
_entity_poly.type
_entity_poly.pdbx_seq_one_letter_code
_entity_poly.pdbx_strand_id
1 'polypeptide(L)'
;MHFNADERLVEFVNKKVSKLDTFFDGIIKGEVTLKVAKPEAANNKVAELKLSIPATDYLFAKKQADSFEEATDLAIEAIKKQLGKYKEKLKTK
;
A
#
# COMPACT_ATOMS: atom_id res chain seq x y z
N MET A 1 -6.44 -9.86 9.30
CA MET A 1 -5.04 -10.31 9.29
C MET A 1 -4.68 -10.94 10.61
N HIS A 2 -4.19 -12.14 10.56
CA HIS A 2 -3.88 -12.89 11.78
C HIS A 2 -2.40 -12.98 12.04
N PHE A 3 -1.71 -11.97 11.70
CA PHE A 3 -0.29 -11.93 11.78
C PHE A 3 0.11 -11.05 12.95
N ASN A 4 0.92 -11.58 13.85
CA ASN A 4 1.37 -10.80 15.00
C ASN A 4 2.50 -9.87 14.58
N ALA A 5 2.12 -8.73 14.10
CA ALA A 5 3.12 -7.76 13.66
C ALA A 5 3.73 -7.06 14.85
N ASP A 6 5.04 -6.84 14.77
CA ASP A 6 5.76 -6.00 15.70
C ASP A 6 5.11 -4.61 15.69
N GLU A 7 5.02 -3.99 16.87
CA GLU A 7 4.45 -2.66 16.97
C GLU A 7 5.17 -1.65 16.07
N ARG A 8 6.47 -1.80 15.96
CA ARG A 8 7.25 -0.90 15.10
C ARG A 8 6.88 -1.07 13.63
N LEU A 9 6.56 -2.28 13.24
CA LEU A 9 6.11 -2.53 11.86
C LEU A 9 4.75 -1.89 11.62
N VAL A 10 3.84 -2.03 12.57
CA VAL A 10 2.52 -1.42 12.46
C VAL A 10 2.64 0.09 12.34
N GLU A 11 3.47 0.70 13.18
CA GLU A 11 3.69 2.14 13.12
C GLU A 11 4.28 2.56 11.79
N PHE A 12 5.24 1.78 11.30
CA PHE A 12 5.88 2.06 10.02
C PHE A 12 4.85 2.07 8.89
N VAL A 13 4.01 1.04 8.86
CA VAL A 13 2.98 0.90 7.83
C VAL A 13 1.99 2.06 7.92
N ASN A 14 1.52 2.36 9.13
CA ASN A 14 0.56 3.45 9.32
C ASN A 14 1.14 4.78 8.88
N LYS A 15 2.40 5.01 9.19
CA LYS A 15 3.07 6.25 8.81
C LYS A 15 3.16 6.39 7.30
N LYS A 16 3.52 5.30 6.63
CA LYS A 16 3.63 5.33 5.17
C LYS A 16 2.29 5.53 4.49
N VAL A 17 1.27 4.85 4.99
CA VAL A 17 -0.07 4.97 4.41
C VAL A 17 -0.62 6.38 4.64
N SER A 18 -0.37 6.95 5.81
CA SER A 18 -0.84 8.29 6.13
C SER A 18 -0.29 9.34 5.17
N LYS A 19 0.92 9.13 4.67
CA LYS A 19 1.52 10.07 3.72
C LYS A 19 0.75 10.14 2.41
N LEU A 20 -0.01 9.10 2.09
CA LEU A 20 -0.81 9.12 0.88
C LEU A 20 -1.91 10.17 0.95
N ASP A 21 -2.42 10.45 2.15
CA ASP A 21 -3.41 11.51 2.33
C ASP A 21 -2.85 12.86 1.92
N THR A 22 -1.57 13.07 2.17
CA THR A 22 -0.90 14.30 1.77
C THR A 22 -0.70 14.34 0.27
N PHE A 23 -0.43 13.19 -0.32
CA PHE A 23 -0.19 13.10 -1.75
C PHE A 23 -1.48 13.25 -2.56
N PHE A 24 -2.55 12.67 -2.08
CA PHE A 24 -3.84 12.73 -2.79
C PHE A 24 -4.96 13.01 -1.80
N ASP A 25 -5.63 14.11 -2.02
CA ASP A 25 -6.75 14.53 -1.20
C ASP A 25 -8.00 13.77 -1.64
N GLY A 26 -8.70 13.18 -0.70
CA GLY A 26 -9.94 12.50 -1.02
C GLY A 26 -9.91 11.00 -0.84
N ILE A 27 -8.84 10.48 -0.27
CA ILE A 27 -8.79 9.05 0.02
C ILE A 27 -9.82 8.73 1.09
N ILE A 28 -10.67 7.76 0.80
CA ILE A 28 -11.73 7.37 1.73
C ILE A 28 -11.18 6.39 2.75
N LYS A 29 -10.43 5.39 2.30
CA LYS A 29 -9.98 4.32 3.16
C LYS A 29 -8.75 3.65 2.56
N GLY A 30 -7.83 3.24 3.42
CA GLY A 30 -6.68 2.46 3.01
C GLY A 30 -6.59 1.20 3.84
N GLU A 31 -6.34 0.07 3.20
CA GLU A 31 -6.19 -1.21 3.88
C GLU A 31 -4.88 -1.84 3.47
N VAL A 32 -4.13 -2.30 4.46
CA VAL A 32 -2.87 -2.99 4.21
C VAL A 32 -2.95 -4.40 4.77
N THR A 33 -2.57 -5.37 3.95
CA THR A 33 -2.50 -6.76 4.38
C THR A 33 -1.07 -7.23 4.22
N LEU A 34 -0.53 -7.80 5.29
CA LEU A 34 0.82 -8.34 5.28
C LEU A 34 0.74 -9.85 5.44
N LYS A 35 1.49 -10.57 4.63
CA LYS A 35 1.47 -12.04 4.73
C LYS A 35 2.79 -12.61 4.23
N VAL A 36 3.02 -13.87 4.60
CA VAL A 36 4.19 -14.61 4.17
C VAL A 36 3.75 -15.58 3.07
N ALA A 37 4.40 -15.49 1.91
CA ALA A 37 4.01 -16.31 0.78
C ALA A 37 4.44 -17.77 0.98
N LYS A 38 5.74 -18.01 0.99
CA LYS A 38 6.28 -19.35 1.23
C LYS A 38 7.37 -19.23 2.26
N PRO A 39 7.17 -19.80 3.45
CA PRO A 39 8.12 -19.57 4.55
C PRO A 39 9.57 -19.92 4.22
N GLU A 40 9.79 -20.94 3.42
CA GLU A 40 11.14 -21.39 3.11
C GLU A 40 11.78 -20.64 1.95
N ALA A 41 11.08 -19.74 1.31
CA ALA A 41 11.61 -19.02 0.15
C ALA A 41 12.14 -17.66 0.54
N ALA A 42 13.10 -17.16 -0.23
CA ALA A 42 13.54 -15.78 -0.08
C ALA A 42 12.48 -14.87 -0.67
N ASN A 43 12.51 -13.60 -0.32
CA ASN A 43 11.54 -12.63 -0.84
C ASN A 43 10.11 -13.08 -0.61
N ASN A 44 9.83 -13.57 0.60
CA ASN A 44 8.53 -14.15 0.87
C ASN A 44 7.59 -13.23 1.66
N LYS A 45 7.98 -11.99 1.90
CA LYS A 45 7.13 -11.04 2.61
C LYS A 45 6.30 -10.27 1.62
N VAL A 46 4.99 -10.34 1.79
CA VAL A 46 4.04 -9.75 0.83
C VAL A 46 3.27 -8.62 1.51
N ALA A 47 3.16 -7.49 0.82
CA ALA A 47 2.32 -6.38 1.26
C ALA A 47 1.30 -6.09 0.18
N GLU A 48 0.04 -6.05 0.57
CA GLU A 48 -1.06 -5.69 -0.32
C GLU A 48 -1.68 -4.40 0.19
N LEU A 49 -1.83 -3.44 -0.69
CA LEU A 49 -2.42 -2.16 -0.33
C LEU A 49 -3.63 -1.91 -1.21
N LYS A 50 -4.75 -1.69 -0.55
CA LYS A 50 -6.00 -1.38 -1.23
C LYS A 50 -6.46 -0.01 -0.78
N LEU A 51 -6.71 0.86 -1.75
CA LEU A 51 -7.02 2.25 -1.48
C LEU A 51 -8.36 2.59 -2.11
N SER A 52 -9.30 3.04 -1.30
CA SER A 52 -10.61 3.44 -1.79
C SER A 52 -10.63 4.93 -2.03
N ILE A 53 -11.03 5.34 -3.23
CA ILE A 53 -11.11 6.75 -3.58
C ILE A 53 -12.44 7.02 -4.27
N PRO A 54 -12.91 8.28 -4.25
CA PRO A 54 -14.19 8.61 -4.87
C PRO A 54 -14.13 8.41 -6.38
N ALA A 55 -15.26 8.15 -6.98
CA ALA A 55 -15.43 8.05 -8.41
C ALA A 55 -14.74 6.86 -9.06
N THR A 56 -14.16 5.98 -8.25
CA THR A 56 -13.63 4.71 -8.76
C THR A 56 -13.77 3.69 -7.66
N ASP A 57 -13.65 2.43 -7.99
CA ASP A 57 -13.82 1.38 -7.00
C ASP A 57 -12.70 1.41 -5.98
N TYR A 58 -11.49 1.20 -6.43
CA TYR A 58 -10.33 1.22 -5.56
C TYR A 58 -9.07 1.04 -6.39
N LEU A 59 -7.96 1.38 -5.77
CA LEU A 59 -6.64 1.09 -6.34
C LEU A 59 -6.03 -0.04 -5.54
N PHE A 60 -5.25 -0.86 -6.19
CA PHE A 60 -4.67 -2.02 -5.53
C PHE A 60 -3.23 -2.22 -5.96
N ALA A 61 -2.37 -2.54 -5.00
CA ALA A 61 -0.99 -2.88 -5.29
C ALA A 61 -0.58 -4.04 -4.40
N LYS A 62 0.16 -4.97 -4.97
CA LYS A 62 0.68 -6.11 -4.23
C LYS A 62 2.15 -6.25 -4.58
N LYS A 63 2.99 -6.26 -3.57
CA LYS A 63 4.43 -6.36 -3.76
C LYS A 63 5.03 -7.38 -2.80
N GLN A 64 6.14 -7.93 -3.20
CA GLN A 64 6.81 -8.98 -2.45
C GLN A 64 8.28 -8.64 -2.33
N ALA A 65 8.86 -8.85 -1.15
CA ALA A 65 10.24 -8.48 -0.88
C ALA A 65 10.78 -9.31 0.26
N ASP A 66 12.03 -9.03 0.66
CA ASP A 66 12.68 -9.74 1.75
C ASP A 66 12.15 -9.35 3.11
N SER A 67 11.59 -8.15 3.24
CA SER A 67 11.04 -7.69 4.51
C SER A 67 9.70 -7.04 4.26
N PHE A 68 8.90 -6.96 5.33
CA PHE A 68 7.61 -6.28 5.23
C PHE A 68 7.78 -4.79 4.98
N GLU A 69 8.82 -4.19 5.56
CA GLU A 69 9.08 -2.77 5.34
C GLU A 69 9.34 -2.49 3.87
N GLU A 70 10.17 -3.31 3.26
CA GLU A 70 10.50 -3.14 1.85
C GLU A 70 9.28 -3.40 0.97
N ALA A 71 8.53 -4.46 1.27
CA ALA A 71 7.33 -4.78 0.50
C ALA A 71 6.31 -3.64 0.60
N THR A 72 6.16 -3.08 1.80
CA THR A 72 5.26 -1.97 2.01
C THR A 72 5.69 -0.74 1.21
N ASP A 73 6.98 -0.42 1.23
CA ASP A 73 7.49 0.71 0.45
C ASP A 73 7.20 0.54 -1.03
N LEU A 74 7.41 -0.67 -1.54
CA LEU A 74 7.16 -0.94 -2.95
C LEU A 74 5.68 -0.80 -3.29
N ALA A 75 4.81 -1.26 -2.40
CA ALA A 75 3.38 -1.15 -2.61
C ALA A 75 2.94 0.32 -2.58
N ILE A 76 3.50 1.09 -1.67
CA ILE A 76 3.20 2.52 -1.58
C ILE A 76 3.62 3.23 -2.86
N GLU A 77 4.82 2.91 -3.36
CA GLU A 77 5.29 3.52 -4.61
C GLU A 77 4.38 3.18 -5.78
N ALA A 78 3.94 1.94 -5.84
CA ALA A 78 3.04 1.52 -6.91
C ALA A 78 1.71 2.27 -6.84
N ILE A 79 1.19 2.44 -5.64
CA ILE A 79 -0.07 3.17 -5.44
C ILE A 79 0.11 4.65 -5.80
N LYS A 80 1.25 5.23 -5.45
CA LYS A 80 1.52 6.63 -5.80
C LYS A 80 1.49 6.82 -7.31
N LYS A 81 2.05 5.89 -8.05
CA LYS A 81 2.02 5.97 -9.51
C LYS A 81 0.60 5.91 -10.04
N GLN A 82 -0.22 5.03 -9.47
CA GLN A 82 -1.61 4.93 -9.87
C GLN A 82 -2.37 6.21 -9.55
N LEU A 83 -2.13 6.76 -8.36
CA LEU A 83 -2.77 8.02 -7.96
C LEU A 83 -2.34 9.16 -8.87
N GLY A 84 -1.08 9.19 -9.26
CA GLY A 84 -0.59 10.22 -10.17
C GLY A 84 -1.31 10.19 -11.50
N LYS A 85 -1.50 9.00 -12.05
CA LYS A 85 -2.23 8.85 -13.29
C LYS A 85 -3.68 9.26 -13.13
N TYR A 86 -4.27 8.91 -12.01
CA TYR A 86 -5.66 9.27 -11.74
C TYR A 86 -5.81 10.79 -11.66
N LYS A 87 -4.88 11.46 -10.99
CA LYS A 87 -4.90 12.92 -10.89
C LYS A 87 -4.77 13.57 -12.26
N GLU A 88 -3.92 13.02 -13.11
CA GLU A 88 -3.77 13.55 -14.46
C GLU A 88 -5.05 13.43 -15.24
N LYS A 89 -5.73 12.30 -15.11
CA LYS A 89 -7.00 12.12 -15.77
C LYS A 89 -8.02 13.17 -15.34
N LEU A 90 -8.03 13.49 -14.07
CA LEU A 90 -8.95 14.50 -13.57
C LEU A 90 -8.65 15.87 -14.14
N LYS A 91 -7.37 16.14 -14.38
CA LYS A 91 -6.96 17.45 -14.89
C LYS A 91 -7.23 17.63 -16.37
N THR A 92 -7.17 16.55 -17.12
CA THR A 92 -7.29 16.64 -18.56
C THR A 92 -8.71 16.59 -19.08
N LYS A 93 -9.65 16.59 -18.22
CA LYS A 93 -11.04 16.55 -18.60
C LYS A 93 -11.51 17.74 -19.39
#